data_81db1cf4928f1d45b30013b7927f8aaa
#
_entry.id   81db1cf4928f1d45b30013b7927f8aaa
#
_cell.length_a   1.000
_cell.length_b   1.000
_cell.length_c   1.000
_cell.angle_alpha   90.00
_cell.angle_beta   90.00
_cell.angle_gamma   90.00
#
_symmetry.space_group_name_H-M   'P 1'
#
loop_
_entity.id
_entity.type
_entity.pdbx_description
1 polymer ?
#
loop_
_entity_poly.entity_id
_entity_poly.type
_entity_poly.pdbx_seq_one_letter_code
_entity_poly.pdbx_strand_id
1 'polypeptide(L)'
;IKPFIYTLLKYNINGLRIKHDAFVAEYLLDPNRSRYSLDKMLVKYTDFTFDESTDDFVRLLYILKVYEGQKKGIDENGLTTVYEECELPLIETMAAMESTGMKVDRAVLESVGIELDARITDLENSIYEKAGQSFNIKSPKQLGVVLFEDMGIPYPGRSKKKTGYST
;
A
#
# COMPACT_ATOMS: atom_id res chain seq x y z
N ILE A 1 -4.31 12.88 -6.48
CA ILE A 1 -5.05 13.37 -7.68
C ILE A 1 -5.53 12.23 -8.57
N LYS A 2 -4.80 11.11 -8.73
CA LYS A 2 -5.17 9.98 -9.63
C LYS A 2 -6.64 9.53 -9.50
N PRO A 3 -7.23 9.27 -8.31
CA PRO A 3 -8.63 8.88 -8.20
C PRO A 3 -9.61 9.93 -8.74
N PHE A 4 -9.26 11.20 -8.59
CA PHE A 4 -10.06 12.32 -9.14
C PHE A 4 -10.04 12.30 -10.67
N ILE A 5 -8.87 12.15 -11.29
CA ILE A 5 -8.72 12.05 -12.75
C ILE A 5 -9.47 10.82 -13.27
N TYR A 6 -9.34 9.67 -12.62
CA TYR A 6 -10.09 8.47 -12.97
C TYR A 6 -11.60 8.72 -13.00
N THR A 7 -12.13 9.48 -12.01
CA THR A 7 -13.54 9.86 -11.98
C THR A 7 -13.91 10.77 -13.16
N LEU A 8 -13.08 11.75 -13.48
CA LEU A 8 -13.34 12.66 -14.59
C LEU A 8 -13.35 11.94 -15.95
N LEU A 9 -12.43 10.99 -16.15
CA LEU A 9 -12.39 10.17 -17.36
C LEU A 9 -13.68 9.38 -17.58
N LYS A 10 -14.33 8.91 -16.52
CA LYS A 10 -15.66 8.25 -16.60
C LYS A 10 -16.76 9.17 -17.15
N TYR A 11 -16.61 10.47 -16.98
CA TYR A 11 -17.52 11.49 -17.51
C TYR A 11 -17.03 12.13 -18.81
N ASN A 12 -16.03 11.53 -19.48
CA ASN A 12 -15.38 12.06 -20.70
C ASN A 12 -14.80 13.46 -20.53
N ILE A 13 -14.38 13.81 -19.33
CA ILE A 13 -13.69 15.08 -19.05
C ILE A 13 -12.20 14.83 -19.11
N ASN A 14 -11.51 15.35 -20.12
CA ASN A 14 -10.09 15.17 -20.41
C ASN A 14 -9.34 16.50 -20.40
N GLY A 15 -8.02 16.47 -20.40
CA GLY A 15 -7.16 17.63 -20.61
C GLY A 15 -6.92 18.45 -19.34
N LEU A 16 -7.07 17.88 -18.18
CA LEU A 16 -6.65 18.52 -16.93
C LEU A 16 -5.13 18.56 -16.85
N ARG A 17 -4.58 19.75 -16.73
CA ARG A 17 -3.15 19.91 -16.52
C ARG A 17 -2.84 19.89 -15.02
N ILE A 18 -2.32 18.77 -14.55
CA ILE A 18 -1.86 18.62 -13.16
C ILE A 18 -0.62 19.49 -12.96
N LYS A 19 -0.66 20.33 -11.95
CA LYS A 19 0.47 21.19 -11.57
C LYS A 19 1.24 20.68 -10.38
N HIS A 20 0.58 19.91 -9.52
CA HIS A 20 1.18 19.33 -8.33
C HIS A 20 0.33 18.18 -7.80
N ASP A 21 0.98 17.13 -7.32
CA ASP A 21 0.39 16.07 -6.50
C ASP A 21 1.26 15.87 -5.25
N ALA A 22 0.70 16.17 -4.08
CA ALA A 22 1.45 16.13 -2.83
C ALA A 22 1.95 14.72 -2.46
N PHE A 23 1.23 13.67 -2.87
CA PHE A 23 1.65 12.28 -2.57
C PHE A 23 2.79 11.84 -3.46
N VAL A 24 2.75 12.19 -4.75
CA VAL A 24 3.84 11.91 -5.70
C VAL A 24 5.09 12.72 -5.35
N ALA A 25 4.91 14.00 -5.01
CA ALA A 25 6.01 14.85 -4.53
C ALA A 25 6.68 14.27 -3.29
N GLU A 26 5.89 13.83 -2.30
CA GLU A 26 6.43 13.24 -1.08
C GLU A 26 7.12 11.89 -1.34
N TYR A 27 6.60 11.08 -2.27
CA TYR A 27 7.23 9.85 -2.71
C TYR A 27 8.61 10.10 -3.32
N LEU A 28 8.73 11.09 -4.19
CA LEU A 28 10.03 11.46 -4.78
C LEU A 28 11.04 11.94 -3.73
N LEU A 29 10.57 12.69 -2.72
CA LEU A 29 11.44 13.24 -1.67
C LEU A 29 11.86 12.20 -0.63
N ASP A 30 11.07 11.13 -0.43
CA ASP A 30 11.37 10.07 0.54
C ASP A 30 10.73 8.74 0.11
N PRO A 31 11.32 8.03 -0.87
CA PRO A 31 10.73 6.81 -1.44
C PRO A 31 10.71 5.61 -0.49
N ASN A 32 11.44 5.67 0.63
CA ASN A 32 11.57 4.56 1.57
C ASN A 32 10.38 4.42 2.54
N ARG A 33 9.42 5.31 2.49
CA ARG A 33 8.24 5.23 3.35
C ARG A 33 7.24 4.21 2.85
N SER A 34 6.71 3.42 3.76
CA SER A 34 5.65 2.45 3.46
C SER A 34 4.26 3.08 3.28
N ARG A 35 4.04 4.27 3.83
CA ARG A 35 2.75 4.99 3.76
C ARG A 35 2.93 6.50 3.79
N TYR A 36 2.23 7.17 2.89
CA TYR A 36 2.10 8.63 2.82
C TYR A 36 0.69 9.02 3.28
N SER A 37 0.58 10.04 4.13
CA SER A 37 -0.71 10.61 4.55
C SER A 37 -0.61 12.13 4.63
N LEU A 38 -1.72 12.79 4.36
CA LEU A 38 -1.78 14.25 4.40
C LEU A 38 -1.38 14.79 5.79
N ASP A 39 -1.87 14.17 6.87
CA ASP A 39 -1.55 14.61 8.24
C ASP A 39 -0.05 14.58 8.53
N LYS A 40 0.66 13.53 8.07
CA LYS A 40 2.12 13.45 8.21
C LYS A 40 2.85 14.52 7.40
N MET A 41 2.34 14.85 6.21
CA MET A 41 2.90 15.93 5.40
C MET A 41 2.65 17.28 6.08
N LEU A 42 1.45 17.52 6.58
CA LEU A 42 1.10 18.75 7.29
C LEU A 42 2.03 18.95 8.52
N VAL A 43 2.21 17.93 9.34
CA VAL A 43 3.16 17.98 10.48
C VAL A 43 4.60 18.22 10.02
N LYS A 44 5.02 17.62 8.90
CA LYS A 44 6.40 17.78 8.38
C LYS A 44 6.71 19.19 7.87
N TYR A 45 5.73 19.84 7.23
CA TYR A 45 5.92 21.12 6.54
C TYR A 45 5.34 22.32 7.30
N THR A 46 4.75 22.07 8.47
CA THR A 46 4.17 23.11 9.32
C THR A 46 4.53 22.86 10.77
N ASP A 47 4.54 23.91 11.58
CA ASP A 47 4.74 23.78 13.04
C ASP A 47 3.43 23.46 13.77
N PHE A 48 2.39 23.04 13.04
CA PHE A 48 1.05 22.77 13.58
C PHE A 48 0.82 21.27 13.73
N THR A 49 0.28 20.84 14.87
CA THR A 49 -0.13 19.46 15.08
C THR A 49 -1.60 19.30 14.72
N PHE A 50 -1.88 18.39 13.80
CA PHE A 50 -3.22 18.05 13.35
C PHE A 50 -3.68 16.78 14.04
N ASP A 51 -4.91 16.79 14.55
CA ASP A 51 -5.57 15.63 15.16
C ASP A 51 -6.92 15.33 14.47
N GLU A 52 -7.63 14.32 14.94
CA GLU A 52 -8.92 13.92 14.36
C GLU A 52 -10.00 15.01 14.51
N SER A 53 -9.87 15.90 15.49
CA SER A 53 -10.80 17.00 15.72
C SER A 53 -10.51 18.23 14.87
N THR A 54 -9.36 18.27 14.19
CA THR A 54 -8.97 19.41 13.36
C THR A 54 -9.90 19.52 12.15
N ASP A 55 -10.55 20.68 12.01
CA ASP A 55 -11.45 20.97 10.90
C ASP A 55 -10.75 20.89 9.53
N ASP A 56 -11.44 20.34 8.54
CA ASP A 56 -10.90 20.16 7.19
C ASP A 56 -10.55 21.48 6.51
N PHE A 57 -11.26 22.57 6.86
CA PHE A 57 -10.93 23.90 6.36
C PHE A 57 -9.57 24.38 6.89
N VAL A 58 -9.28 24.10 8.17
CA VAL A 58 -7.95 24.38 8.75
C VAL A 58 -6.87 23.59 8.03
N ARG A 59 -7.10 22.29 7.78
CA ARG A 59 -6.18 21.46 7.00
C ARG A 59 -5.93 22.03 5.59
N LEU A 60 -6.98 22.51 4.95
CA LEU A 60 -6.89 23.12 3.61
C LEU A 60 -6.04 24.40 3.60
N LEU A 61 -6.14 25.23 4.64
CA LEU A 61 -5.32 26.45 4.75
C LEU A 61 -3.82 26.15 4.80
N TYR A 62 -3.46 25.01 5.39
CA TYR A 62 -2.06 24.60 5.51
C TYR A 62 -1.54 23.78 4.31
N ILE A 63 -2.40 23.35 3.37
CA ILE A 63 -1.98 22.57 2.20
C ILE A 63 -1.00 23.33 1.29
N LEU A 64 -1.11 24.66 1.26
CA LEU A 64 -0.17 25.51 0.53
C LEU A 64 1.24 25.48 1.12
N LYS A 65 1.35 25.32 2.42
CA LYS A 65 2.65 25.14 3.10
C LYS A 65 3.32 23.83 2.71
N VAL A 66 2.51 22.75 2.59
CA VAL A 66 3.00 21.47 2.08
C VAL A 66 3.53 21.62 0.65
N TYR A 67 2.73 22.28 -0.22
CA TYR A 67 3.14 22.56 -1.59
C TYR A 67 4.46 23.34 -1.67
N GLU A 68 4.58 24.44 -0.93
CA GLU A 68 5.79 25.27 -0.89
C GLU A 68 7.02 24.48 -0.42
N GLY A 69 6.86 23.72 0.67
CA GLY A 69 7.95 22.89 1.22
C GLY A 69 8.37 21.77 0.28
N GLN A 70 7.40 21.09 -0.36
CA GLN A 70 7.69 20.03 -1.33
C GLN A 70 8.34 20.58 -2.59
N LYS A 71 7.85 21.71 -3.12
CA LYS A 71 8.45 22.37 -4.28
C LYS A 71 9.91 22.73 -4.01
N LYS A 72 10.18 23.37 -2.88
CA LYS A 72 11.53 23.69 -2.46
C LYS A 72 12.42 22.45 -2.38
N GLY A 73 11.93 21.39 -1.72
CA GLY A 73 12.68 20.13 -1.61
C GLY A 73 12.98 19.47 -2.97
N ILE A 74 12.03 19.47 -3.90
CA ILE A 74 12.21 18.95 -5.26
C ILE A 74 13.28 19.74 -6.00
N ASP A 75 13.24 21.07 -5.93
CA ASP A 75 14.22 21.94 -6.58
C ASP A 75 15.65 21.76 -5.98
N GLU A 76 15.76 21.74 -4.65
CA GLU A 76 17.04 21.57 -3.95
C GLU A 76 17.70 20.21 -4.21
N ASN A 77 16.90 19.16 -4.45
CA ASN A 77 17.40 17.83 -4.79
C ASN A 77 17.58 17.59 -6.31
N GLY A 78 17.32 18.59 -7.16
CA GLY A 78 17.46 18.47 -8.61
C GLY A 78 16.43 17.51 -9.25
N LEU A 79 15.27 17.31 -8.62
CA LEU A 79 14.23 16.38 -9.06
C LEU A 79 13.16 17.02 -9.94
N THR A 80 13.25 18.32 -10.24
CA THR A 80 12.23 19.11 -10.95
C THR A 80 11.87 18.48 -12.30
N THR A 81 12.87 18.14 -13.11
CA THR A 81 12.63 17.51 -14.43
C THR A 81 11.92 16.17 -14.32
N VAL A 82 12.34 15.30 -13.40
CA VAL A 82 11.69 14.01 -13.17
C VAL A 82 10.25 14.21 -12.70
N TYR A 83 10.03 15.13 -11.81
CA TYR A 83 8.70 15.42 -11.27
C TYR A 83 7.75 15.96 -12.35
N GLU A 84 8.17 16.96 -13.10
CA GLU A 84 7.31 17.67 -14.05
C GLU A 84 7.14 16.93 -15.39
N GLU A 85 8.18 16.26 -15.87
CA GLU A 85 8.18 15.64 -17.20
C GLU A 85 7.88 14.13 -17.16
N CYS A 86 8.04 13.47 -16.00
CA CYS A 86 7.77 12.05 -15.88
C CYS A 86 6.59 11.78 -14.93
N GLU A 87 6.72 12.16 -13.65
CA GLU A 87 5.78 11.73 -12.61
C GLU A 87 4.39 12.37 -12.76
N LEU A 88 4.29 13.66 -13.01
CA LEU A 88 2.99 14.33 -13.18
C LEU A 88 2.23 13.83 -14.42
N PRO A 89 2.83 13.70 -15.62
CA PRO A 89 2.16 13.11 -16.77
C PRO A 89 1.76 11.64 -16.58
N LEU A 90 2.57 10.88 -15.82
CA LEU A 90 2.30 9.47 -15.52
C LEU A 90 0.98 9.27 -14.76
N ILE A 91 0.57 10.23 -13.92
CA ILE A 91 -0.69 10.15 -13.18
C ILE A 91 -1.89 10.02 -14.13
N GLU A 92 -1.93 10.82 -15.18
CA GLU A 92 -3.02 10.77 -16.18
C GLU A 92 -2.99 9.45 -16.96
N THR A 93 -1.79 9.04 -17.38
CA THR A 93 -1.60 7.76 -18.08
C THR A 93 -2.07 6.57 -17.25
N MET A 94 -1.69 6.50 -15.98
CA MET A 94 -2.14 5.45 -15.06
C MET A 94 -3.64 5.48 -14.81
N ALA A 95 -4.24 6.66 -14.68
CA ALA A 95 -5.69 6.79 -14.53
C ALA A 95 -6.43 6.32 -15.80
N ALA A 96 -5.90 6.61 -16.98
CA ALA A 96 -6.45 6.14 -18.25
C ALA A 96 -6.33 4.61 -18.39
N MET A 97 -5.21 4.03 -18.02
CA MET A 97 -5.02 2.57 -18.02
C MET A 97 -6.01 1.88 -17.08
N GLU A 98 -6.19 2.41 -15.87
CA GLU A 98 -7.16 1.88 -14.90
C GLU A 98 -8.62 2.04 -15.38
N SER A 99 -8.93 3.16 -16.06
CA SER A 99 -10.25 3.39 -16.64
C SER A 99 -10.56 2.44 -17.80
N THR A 100 -9.57 2.13 -18.60
CA THR A 100 -9.69 1.17 -19.72
C THR A 100 -9.79 -0.26 -19.19
N GLY A 101 -9.01 -0.59 -18.16
CA GLY A 101 -8.92 -1.92 -17.59
C GLY A 101 -8.23 -2.91 -18.52
N MET A 102 -8.32 -4.17 -18.16
CA MET A 102 -7.86 -5.29 -19.01
C MET A 102 -8.95 -6.36 -19.11
N LYS A 103 -8.99 -7.03 -20.25
CA LYS A 103 -9.89 -8.17 -20.45
C LYS A 103 -9.37 -9.37 -19.67
N VAL A 104 -10.23 -9.93 -18.82
CA VAL A 104 -9.93 -11.12 -18.04
C VAL A 104 -10.82 -12.26 -18.52
N ASP A 105 -10.23 -13.44 -18.75
CA ASP A 105 -11.01 -14.66 -19.01
C ASP A 105 -11.47 -15.26 -17.69
N ARG A 106 -12.76 -15.07 -17.42
CA ARG A 106 -13.39 -15.52 -16.17
C ARG A 106 -13.38 -17.04 -16.03
N ALA A 107 -13.57 -17.76 -17.14
CA ALA A 107 -13.62 -19.22 -17.11
C ALA A 107 -12.24 -19.81 -16.74
N VAL A 108 -11.17 -19.22 -17.26
CA VAL A 108 -9.81 -19.61 -16.88
C VAL A 108 -9.54 -19.34 -15.41
N LEU A 109 -9.91 -18.18 -14.90
CA LEU A 109 -9.74 -17.86 -13.47
C LEU A 109 -10.53 -18.80 -12.56
N GLU A 110 -11.77 -19.12 -12.92
CA GLU A 110 -12.60 -20.07 -12.17
C GLU A 110 -11.98 -21.48 -12.18
N SER A 111 -11.47 -21.93 -13.31
CA SER A 111 -10.76 -23.23 -13.42
C SER A 111 -9.51 -23.29 -12.54
N VAL A 112 -8.68 -22.23 -12.61
CA VAL A 112 -7.49 -22.12 -11.75
C VAL A 112 -7.86 -22.06 -10.27
N GLY A 113 -8.95 -21.34 -9.93
CA GLY A 113 -9.45 -21.27 -8.56
C GLY A 113 -9.83 -22.65 -8.02
N ILE A 114 -10.58 -23.44 -8.78
CA ILE A 114 -10.97 -24.82 -8.38
C ILE A 114 -9.74 -25.71 -8.17
N GLU A 115 -8.76 -25.65 -9.09
CA GLU A 115 -7.53 -26.43 -8.95
C GLU A 115 -6.73 -26.02 -7.69
N LEU A 116 -6.61 -24.71 -7.45
CA LEU A 116 -5.89 -24.22 -6.26
C LEU A 116 -6.60 -24.59 -4.96
N ASP A 117 -7.93 -24.49 -4.90
CA ASP A 117 -8.71 -24.86 -3.71
C ASP A 117 -8.57 -26.35 -3.39
N ALA A 118 -8.61 -27.22 -4.40
CA ALA A 118 -8.37 -28.64 -4.23
C ALA A 118 -6.96 -28.91 -3.66
N ARG A 119 -5.93 -28.28 -4.24
CA ARG A 119 -4.55 -28.40 -3.79
C ARG A 119 -4.33 -27.86 -2.37
N ILE A 120 -4.96 -26.73 -2.03
CA ILE A 120 -4.92 -26.16 -0.67
C ILE A 120 -5.52 -27.16 0.31
N THR A 121 -6.67 -27.73 0.00
CA THR A 121 -7.36 -28.72 0.86
C THR A 121 -6.46 -29.95 1.10
N ASP A 122 -5.85 -30.50 0.07
CA ASP A 122 -4.92 -31.64 0.20
C ASP A 122 -3.71 -31.30 1.07
N LEU A 123 -3.15 -30.10 0.91
CA LEU A 123 -2.03 -29.62 1.72
C LEU A 123 -2.43 -29.40 3.18
N GLU A 124 -3.61 -28.82 3.44
CA GLU A 124 -4.13 -28.63 4.80
C GLU A 124 -4.31 -29.98 5.50
N ASN A 125 -4.91 -30.96 4.83
CA ASN A 125 -5.07 -32.31 5.36
C ASN A 125 -3.73 -32.96 5.68
N SER A 126 -2.75 -32.85 4.78
CA SER A 126 -1.40 -33.38 5.01
C SER A 126 -0.69 -32.69 6.19
N ILE A 127 -0.91 -31.40 6.39
CA ILE A 127 -0.38 -30.65 7.54
C ILE A 127 -1.02 -31.15 8.83
N TYR A 128 -2.35 -31.29 8.88
CA TYR A 128 -3.04 -31.79 10.08
C TYR A 128 -2.65 -33.21 10.42
N GLU A 129 -2.49 -34.09 9.43
CA GLU A 129 -2.00 -35.46 9.63
C GLU A 129 -0.60 -35.46 10.26
N LYS A 130 0.34 -34.66 9.74
CA LYS A 130 1.68 -34.54 10.27
C LYS A 130 1.76 -33.91 11.64
N ALA A 131 0.89 -32.92 11.91
CA ALA A 131 0.79 -32.27 13.21
C ALA A 131 0.05 -33.09 14.26
N GLY A 132 -0.69 -34.12 13.86
CA GLY A 132 -1.53 -34.93 14.75
C GLY A 132 -2.73 -34.22 15.32
N GLN A 133 -3.01 -32.99 14.87
CA GLN A 133 -4.10 -32.15 15.35
C GLN A 133 -4.53 -31.13 14.31
N SER A 134 -5.79 -30.65 14.44
CA SER A 134 -6.29 -29.54 13.65
C SER A 134 -6.05 -28.20 14.37
N PHE A 135 -5.65 -27.18 13.64
CA PHE A 135 -5.42 -25.83 14.13
C PHE A 135 -5.61 -24.82 13.01
N ASN A 136 -5.66 -23.53 13.31
CA ASN A 136 -5.74 -22.51 12.28
C ASN A 136 -4.34 -22.26 11.68
N ILE A 137 -4.05 -22.86 10.53
CA ILE A 137 -2.79 -22.72 9.79
C ILE A 137 -2.49 -21.24 9.45
N LYS A 138 -3.53 -20.44 9.22
CA LYS A 138 -3.41 -18.99 8.91
C LYS A 138 -3.12 -18.13 10.15
N SER A 139 -3.04 -18.72 11.34
CA SER A 139 -2.66 -18.06 12.58
C SER A 139 -1.20 -18.28 12.90
N PRO A 140 -0.30 -17.30 12.71
CA PRO A 140 1.13 -17.46 13.03
C PRO A 140 1.36 -17.87 14.49
N LYS A 141 0.47 -17.44 15.40
CA LYS A 141 0.56 -17.80 16.82
C LYS A 141 0.31 -19.29 17.03
N GLN A 142 -0.77 -19.86 16.46
CA GLN A 142 -1.08 -21.28 16.61
C GLN A 142 -0.06 -22.15 15.86
N LEU A 143 0.30 -21.74 14.66
CA LEU A 143 1.32 -22.42 13.87
C LEU A 143 2.66 -22.51 14.63
N GLY A 144 3.08 -21.42 15.28
CA GLY A 144 4.31 -21.40 16.06
C GLY A 144 4.27 -22.33 17.27
N VAL A 145 3.13 -22.43 17.97
CA VAL A 145 2.96 -23.39 19.07
C VAL A 145 3.05 -24.82 18.56
N VAL A 146 2.31 -25.14 17.51
CA VAL A 146 2.31 -26.49 16.93
C VAL A 146 3.71 -26.92 16.47
N LEU A 147 4.42 -26.06 15.73
CA LEU A 147 5.75 -26.40 15.20
C LEU A 147 6.81 -26.50 16.30
N PHE A 148 6.87 -25.55 17.21
CA PHE A 148 8.01 -25.39 18.11
C PHE A 148 7.77 -25.95 19.51
N GLU A 149 6.51 -26.05 19.96
CA GLU A 149 6.17 -26.61 21.28
C GLU A 149 5.64 -28.02 21.15
N ASP A 150 4.65 -28.31 20.29
CA ASP A 150 4.03 -29.65 20.21
C ASP A 150 4.86 -30.61 19.39
N MET A 151 5.37 -30.21 18.23
CA MET A 151 6.21 -31.04 17.35
C MET A 151 7.71 -31.03 17.75
N GLY A 152 8.12 -30.09 18.62
CA GLY A 152 9.49 -29.96 19.10
C GLY A 152 10.52 -29.58 18.03
N ILE A 153 10.11 -28.97 16.94
CA ILE A 153 11.02 -28.49 15.89
C ILE A 153 11.88 -27.35 16.47
N PRO A 154 13.21 -27.39 16.33
CA PRO A 154 14.05 -26.32 16.85
C PRO A 154 13.69 -24.95 16.25
N TYR A 155 13.40 -23.96 17.09
CA TYR A 155 13.12 -22.60 16.63
C TYR A 155 14.40 -21.94 16.11
N PRO A 156 14.43 -21.44 14.86
CA PRO A 156 15.64 -20.86 14.26
C PRO A 156 16.00 -19.48 14.83
N GLY A 157 15.10 -18.83 15.57
CA GLY A 157 15.32 -17.53 16.21
C GLY A 157 16.06 -17.63 17.54
N ARG A 158 16.74 -16.53 17.91
CA ARG A 158 17.50 -16.48 19.18
C ARG A 158 16.63 -16.46 20.44
N SER A 159 15.36 -16.02 20.34
CA SER A 159 14.41 -16.01 21.46
C SER A 159 12.96 -15.84 20.97
N LYS A 160 12.02 -16.37 21.75
CA LYS A 160 10.58 -16.15 21.57
C LYS A 160 10.28 -14.66 21.80
N LYS A 161 9.66 -13.98 20.84
CA LYS A 161 9.23 -12.58 21.02
C LYS A 161 8.04 -12.51 21.97
N LYS A 162 7.81 -11.33 22.61
CA LYS A 162 6.62 -11.09 23.48
C LYS A 162 5.27 -11.45 22.82
N THR A 163 5.21 -11.37 21.50
CA THR A 163 4.02 -11.67 20.66
C THR A 163 3.96 -13.13 20.18
N GLY A 164 4.91 -13.98 20.56
CA GLY A 164 4.99 -15.38 20.13
C GLY A 164 6.15 -15.65 19.16
N TYR A 165 6.07 -16.77 18.46
CA TYR A 165 7.04 -17.16 17.43
C TYR A 165 6.83 -16.31 16.15
N SER A 166 7.93 -16.01 15.46
CA SER A 166 7.88 -15.45 14.10
C SER A 166 7.91 -16.64 13.13
N THR A 167 6.82 -16.88 12.44
CA THR A 167 6.69 -17.89 11.38
C THR A 167 6.77 -17.24 10.02
#